data_5144ee589005f0f7b03417b5f9edbc55
#
_entry.id   5144ee589005f0f7b03417b5f9edbc55
#
_cell.length_a   1.000
_cell.length_b   1.000
_cell.length_c   1.000
_cell.angle_alpha   90.00
_cell.angle_beta   90.00
_cell.angle_gamma   90.00
#
_symmetry.space_group_name_H-M   'P 1'
#
loop_
_entity.id
_entity.type
_entity.pdbx_description
1 polymer ?
#
loop_
_entity_poly.entity_id
_entity_poly.type
_entity_poly.pdbx_seq_one_letter_code
_entity_poly.pdbx_strand_id
1 'polypeptide(L)'
;KTRRGKQYPLEGVGDSGQMSDWSAKNPYDSTVTVNYVLNGEGSKKETRHVVFDLGDSGMEYKAGDALGVLPVTSADLVDDVIVALGANPDEIVETHVGQMTLHEALSNHYEIHQANRKFVASIGAKFASADSTEIRIVKRQRVMVDSGDRTMDWSWSGQDDDYPEGFIPTLTSIDPAQELWESLSADDKAMEDYLWGRDYIDVLNDFGHLGFTGQDFVDQIDRLKPRLYSIASSPDFEPGTVHLTVGIVRYEGQGRAKTGLTTGYLADRVPEGT
;
A
#
# COMPACT_ATOMS: atom_id res chain seq x y z
N LYS A 1 9.30 27.60 -2.59
CA LYS A 1 10.39 27.11 -3.50
C LYS A 1 10.46 25.60 -3.34
N THR A 2 9.79 24.91 -4.22
CA THR A 2 9.69 23.45 -4.31
C THR A 2 11.03 22.90 -4.79
N ARG A 3 11.71 22.13 -3.97
CA ARG A 3 12.88 21.36 -4.42
C ARG A 3 12.35 20.17 -5.21
N ARG A 4 12.38 20.26 -6.54
CA ARG A 4 12.29 19.10 -7.42
C ARG A 4 13.45 18.16 -7.11
N GLY A 5 13.15 16.95 -6.63
CA GLY A 5 14.13 15.88 -6.51
C GLY A 5 14.73 15.59 -7.89
N LYS A 6 16.04 15.60 -7.98
CA LYS A 6 16.73 15.13 -9.19
C LYS A 6 16.48 13.65 -9.32
N GLN A 7 15.81 13.24 -10.39
CA GLN A 7 15.82 11.86 -10.85
C GLN A 7 17.25 11.58 -11.34
N TYR A 8 17.95 10.70 -10.65
CA TYR A 8 19.20 10.14 -11.15
C TYR A 8 18.84 8.96 -12.04
N PRO A 9 19.32 8.91 -13.30
CA PRO A 9 19.11 7.73 -14.14
C PRO A 9 19.82 6.53 -13.51
N LEU A 10 19.14 5.39 -13.49
CA LEU A 10 19.69 4.10 -13.13
C LEU A 10 20.58 3.61 -14.30
N GLU A 11 21.73 4.20 -14.46
CA GLU A 11 22.79 3.70 -15.35
C GLU A 11 24.01 3.42 -14.50
N GLY A 12 24.12 2.17 -14.02
CA GLY A 12 25.37 1.60 -13.57
C GLY A 12 26.27 1.38 -14.79
N VAL A 13 26.91 2.42 -15.28
CA VAL A 13 27.98 2.29 -16.27
C VAL A 13 29.30 2.12 -15.51
N GLY A 14 29.63 0.87 -15.18
CA GLY A 14 30.99 0.48 -14.97
C GLY A 14 31.68 0.42 -16.32
N ASP A 15 32.84 1.10 -16.47
CA ASP A 15 33.67 1.14 -17.68
C ASP A 15 34.46 -0.17 -17.92
N SER A 16 33.95 -1.29 -17.46
CA SER A 16 34.43 -2.64 -17.74
C SER A 16 33.28 -3.44 -18.35
N GLY A 17 33.28 -3.60 -19.62
CA GLY A 17 32.37 -4.17 -20.59
C GLY A 17 31.62 -5.48 -20.29
N GLN A 18 31.21 -5.73 -19.07
CA GLN A 18 30.27 -6.75 -18.68
C GLN A 18 29.13 -6.10 -17.90
N MET A 19 28.04 -5.81 -18.59
CA MET A 19 26.77 -5.45 -17.93
C MET A 19 26.32 -6.66 -17.12
N SER A 20 26.15 -6.50 -15.80
CA SER A 20 25.48 -7.51 -15.00
C SER A 20 24.04 -7.63 -15.50
N ASP A 21 23.53 -8.84 -15.67
CA ASP A 21 22.15 -9.10 -16.08
C ASP A 21 21.12 -8.71 -15.00
N TRP A 22 21.58 -8.26 -13.83
CA TRP A 22 20.75 -7.92 -12.68
C TRP A 22 20.19 -6.51 -12.76
N SER A 23 18.91 -6.37 -12.46
CA SER A 23 18.19 -5.10 -12.52
C SER A 23 16.95 -5.13 -11.64
N ALA A 24 16.24 -4.00 -11.55
CA ALA A 24 14.93 -3.96 -10.87
C ALA A 24 13.88 -4.94 -11.45
N LYS A 25 14.07 -5.40 -12.70
CA LYS A 25 13.20 -6.40 -13.36
C LYS A 25 13.71 -7.83 -13.21
N ASN A 26 14.96 -7.99 -12.91
CA ASN A 26 15.64 -9.26 -12.69
C ASN A 26 16.57 -9.10 -11.48
N PRO A 27 16.03 -9.08 -10.25
CA PRO A 27 16.83 -8.91 -9.04
C PRO A 27 17.67 -10.16 -8.77
N TYR A 28 18.80 -9.96 -8.12
CA TYR A 28 19.63 -11.04 -7.59
C TYR A 28 19.16 -11.40 -6.18
N ASP A 29 18.98 -12.67 -5.91
CA ASP A 29 18.68 -13.18 -4.58
C ASP A 29 19.96 -13.24 -3.73
N SER A 30 20.16 -12.22 -2.92
CA SER A 30 21.34 -12.05 -2.07
C SER A 30 21.06 -12.50 -0.66
N THR A 31 22.06 -13.11 -0.04
CA THR A 31 22.01 -13.50 1.39
C THR A 31 22.40 -12.31 2.28
N VAL A 32 21.64 -12.07 3.33
CA VAL A 32 22.01 -11.14 4.40
C VAL A 32 22.90 -11.87 5.41
N THR A 33 24.17 -11.52 5.45
CA THR A 33 25.17 -12.17 6.33
C THR A 33 25.28 -11.51 7.70
N VAL A 34 24.94 -10.22 7.80
CA VAL A 34 24.98 -9.43 9.04
C VAL A 34 23.78 -8.51 9.12
N ASN A 35 23.11 -8.47 10.28
CA ASN A 35 21.99 -7.58 10.52
C ASN A 35 21.86 -7.26 12.02
N TYR A 36 22.46 -6.16 12.48
CA TYR A 36 22.38 -5.75 13.88
C TYR A 36 22.09 -4.27 14.07
N VAL A 37 21.59 -3.93 15.26
CA VAL A 37 21.26 -2.55 15.65
C VAL A 37 22.53 -1.79 16.01
N LEU A 38 22.71 -0.60 15.44
CA LEU A 38 23.84 0.30 15.70
C LEU A 38 23.62 1.23 16.90
N ASN A 39 22.37 1.47 17.27
CA ASN A 39 22.04 2.42 18.33
C ASN A 39 22.32 1.83 19.73
N GLY A 40 22.87 2.66 20.61
CA GLY A 40 22.98 2.33 22.03
C GLY A 40 21.64 2.40 22.75
N GLU A 41 21.64 1.89 23.98
CA GLU A 41 20.49 1.93 24.89
C GLU A 41 19.94 3.34 25.08
N GLY A 42 18.61 3.50 25.10
CA GLY A 42 17.91 4.78 25.26
C GLY A 42 17.71 5.57 23.97
N SER A 43 18.19 5.11 22.82
CA SER A 43 17.90 5.73 21.52
C SER A 43 16.42 5.57 21.16
N LYS A 44 15.80 6.67 20.69
CA LYS A 44 14.43 6.65 20.12
C LYS A 44 14.41 6.24 18.65
N LYS A 45 15.59 6.13 18.03
CA LYS A 45 15.72 5.72 16.64
C LYS A 45 16.34 4.33 16.58
N GLU A 46 15.93 3.56 15.60
CA GLU A 46 16.54 2.29 15.25
C GLU A 46 17.31 2.47 13.95
N THR A 47 18.60 2.18 13.97
CA THR A 47 19.45 2.16 12.78
C THR A 47 20.19 0.83 12.76
N ARG A 48 20.17 0.13 11.63
CA ARG A 48 20.80 -1.17 11.48
C ARG A 48 21.97 -1.12 10.53
N HIS A 49 22.95 -1.93 10.83
CA HIS A 49 23.98 -2.32 9.89
C HIS A 49 23.56 -3.62 9.23
N VAL A 50 23.47 -3.60 7.90
CA VAL A 50 23.04 -4.76 7.11
C VAL A 50 24.10 -5.05 6.06
N VAL A 51 24.54 -6.29 5.96
CA VAL A 51 25.54 -6.75 4.99
C VAL A 51 24.92 -7.78 4.07
N PHE A 52 25.02 -7.51 2.78
CA PHE A 52 24.58 -8.40 1.70
C PHE A 52 25.79 -9.08 1.08
N ASP A 53 25.70 -10.38 0.89
CA ASP A 53 26.66 -11.14 0.11
C ASP A 53 26.29 -11.05 -1.37
N LEU A 54 27.21 -10.58 -2.20
CA LEU A 54 27.01 -10.50 -3.64
C LEU A 54 27.20 -11.84 -4.36
N GLY A 55 27.76 -12.87 -3.68
CA GLY A 55 27.89 -14.22 -4.21
C GLY A 55 28.47 -14.25 -5.61
N ASP A 56 27.83 -15.03 -6.47
CA ASP A 56 28.22 -15.22 -7.88
C ASP A 56 27.59 -14.19 -8.82
N SER A 57 26.95 -13.13 -8.30
CA SER A 57 26.22 -12.16 -9.11
C SER A 57 27.08 -11.46 -10.17
N GLY A 58 28.37 -11.36 -9.95
CA GLY A 58 29.26 -10.55 -10.78
C GLY A 58 28.97 -9.04 -10.66
N MET A 59 28.19 -8.61 -9.68
CA MET A 59 27.93 -7.20 -9.45
C MET A 59 29.17 -6.49 -8.91
N GLU A 60 29.50 -5.38 -9.55
CA GLU A 60 30.55 -4.47 -9.10
C GLU A 60 29.93 -3.13 -8.69
N TYR A 61 30.52 -2.49 -7.71
CA TYR A 61 30.11 -1.16 -7.25
C TYR A 61 31.30 -0.30 -6.89
N LYS A 62 31.09 1.01 -6.80
CA LYS A 62 32.07 1.99 -6.34
C LYS A 62 31.56 2.67 -5.07
N ALA A 63 32.48 3.15 -4.25
CA ALA A 63 32.12 3.97 -3.09
C ALA A 63 31.24 5.16 -3.51
N GLY A 64 30.06 5.30 -2.89
CA GLY A 64 29.08 6.33 -3.22
C GLY A 64 27.93 5.86 -4.15
N ASP A 65 27.99 4.65 -4.66
CA ASP A 65 26.88 4.03 -5.37
C ASP A 65 25.73 3.69 -4.41
N ALA A 66 24.58 3.30 -4.96
CA ALA A 66 23.42 2.90 -4.20
C ALA A 66 22.97 1.48 -4.57
N LEU A 67 22.67 0.68 -3.56
CA LEU A 67 22.03 -0.63 -3.72
C LEU A 67 20.51 -0.48 -3.75
N GLY A 68 19.86 -1.08 -4.75
CA GLY A 68 18.41 -1.24 -4.80
C GLY A 68 18.00 -2.51 -4.08
N VAL A 69 17.23 -2.40 -3.00
CA VAL A 69 16.67 -3.56 -2.28
C VAL A 69 15.20 -3.71 -2.62
N LEU A 70 14.83 -4.86 -3.18
CA LEU A 70 13.45 -5.23 -3.46
C LEU A 70 12.92 -6.04 -2.26
N PRO A 71 11.96 -5.52 -1.50
CA PRO A 71 11.45 -6.24 -0.32
C PRO A 71 10.32 -7.19 -0.70
N VAL A 72 10.05 -8.13 0.18
CA VAL A 72 8.78 -8.86 0.22
C VAL A 72 7.84 -8.12 1.18
N THR A 73 6.58 -7.96 0.82
CA THR A 73 5.56 -7.35 1.70
C THR A 73 5.25 -8.29 2.89
N SER A 74 4.90 -7.74 4.05
CA SER A 74 4.52 -8.60 5.19
C SER A 74 3.22 -9.34 4.91
N ALA A 75 3.16 -10.61 5.32
CA ALA A 75 1.95 -11.42 5.18
C ALA A 75 0.75 -10.75 5.87
N ASP A 76 0.93 -10.23 7.09
CA ASP A 76 -0.13 -9.54 7.83
C ASP A 76 -0.75 -8.39 7.02
N LEU A 77 0.09 -7.56 6.37
CA LEU A 77 -0.43 -6.45 5.55
C LEU A 77 -1.14 -6.96 4.28
N VAL A 78 -0.63 -8.02 3.66
CA VAL A 78 -1.26 -8.64 2.49
C VAL A 78 -2.62 -9.21 2.88
N ASP A 79 -2.69 -9.95 3.98
CA ASP A 79 -3.92 -10.55 4.48
C ASP A 79 -4.95 -9.47 4.85
N ASP A 80 -4.53 -8.42 5.56
CA ASP A 80 -5.39 -7.30 5.94
C ASP A 80 -5.97 -6.58 4.70
N VAL A 81 -5.17 -6.37 3.66
CA VAL A 81 -5.64 -5.75 2.40
C VAL A 81 -6.64 -6.67 1.70
N ILE A 82 -6.37 -7.98 1.61
CA ILE A 82 -7.27 -8.96 0.98
C ILE A 82 -8.60 -9.03 1.75
N VAL A 83 -8.55 -9.01 3.07
CA VAL A 83 -9.76 -8.98 3.93
C VAL A 83 -10.54 -7.68 3.72
N ALA A 84 -9.86 -6.52 3.73
CA ALA A 84 -10.51 -5.23 3.51
C ALA A 84 -11.13 -5.13 2.10
N LEU A 85 -10.51 -5.75 1.10
CA LEU A 85 -11.02 -5.85 -0.26
C LEU A 85 -12.21 -6.83 -0.38
N GLY A 86 -12.32 -7.80 0.55
CA GLY A 86 -13.28 -8.89 0.49
C GLY A 86 -12.99 -9.89 -0.64
N ALA A 87 -11.73 -9.99 -1.07
CA ALA A 87 -11.30 -10.86 -2.16
C ALA A 87 -10.85 -12.24 -1.66
N ASN A 88 -10.68 -13.17 -2.59
CA ASN A 88 -10.12 -14.48 -2.29
C ASN A 88 -8.59 -14.44 -2.48
N PRO A 89 -7.76 -14.82 -1.48
CA PRO A 89 -6.31 -14.86 -1.61
C PRO A 89 -5.82 -15.75 -2.76
N ASP A 90 -6.56 -16.82 -3.07
CA ASP A 90 -6.25 -17.78 -4.13
C ASP A 90 -6.81 -17.38 -5.50
N GLU A 91 -7.47 -16.22 -5.61
CA GLU A 91 -7.91 -15.69 -6.90
C GLU A 91 -6.71 -15.53 -7.84
N ILE A 92 -6.81 -16.11 -9.04
CA ILE A 92 -5.77 -15.95 -10.05
C ILE A 92 -5.92 -14.61 -10.74
N VAL A 93 -4.87 -13.82 -10.68
CA VAL A 93 -4.80 -12.49 -11.30
C VAL A 93 -3.72 -12.45 -12.38
N GLU A 94 -3.98 -11.69 -13.42
CA GLU A 94 -3.00 -11.36 -14.45
C GLU A 94 -2.08 -10.25 -13.95
N THR A 95 -0.78 -10.48 -14.01
CA THR A 95 0.23 -9.51 -13.60
C THR A 95 1.20 -9.24 -14.74
N HIS A 96 2.09 -8.26 -14.55
CA HIS A 96 3.14 -7.95 -15.53
C HIS A 96 4.22 -9.03 -15.68
N VAL A 97 4.23 -10.03 -14.82
CA VAL A 97 5.17 -11.17 -14.86
C VAL A 97 4.45 -12.50 -15.13
N GLY A 98 3.13 -12.49 -15.31
CA GLY A 98 2.31 -13.67 -15.60
C GLY A 98 1.16 -13.84 -14.62
N GLN A 99 0.50 -14.99 -14.71
CA GLN A 99 -0.60 -15.37 -13.82
C GLN A 99 -0.06 -15.89 -12.49
N MET A 100 -0.69 -15.45 -11.41
CA MET A 100 -0.38 -15.92 -10.05
C MET A 100 -1.57 -15.68 -9.12
N THR A 101 -1.50 -16.15 -7.89
CA THR A 101 -2.53 -15.84 -6.88
C THR A 101 -2.47 -14.37 -6.48
N LEU A 102 -3.61 -13.81 -6.07
CA LEU A 102 -3.68 -12.44 -5.55
C LEU A 102 -2.72 -12.25 -4.38
N HIS A 103 -2.66 -13.23 -3.46
CA HIS A 103 -1.73 -13.19 -2.32
C HIS A 103 -0.26 -13.10 -2.78
N GLU A 104 0.16 -13.90 -3.76
CA GLU A 104 1.51 -13.86 -4.31
C GLU A 104 1.81 -12.53 -5.01
N ALA A 105 0.85 -12.03 -5.79
CA ALA A 105 0.97 -10.75 -6.48
C ALA A 105 1.22 -9.60 -5.52
N LEU A 106 0.41 -9.49 -4.44
CA LEU A 106 0.53 -8.43 -3.44
C LEU A 106 1.78 -8.58 -2.56
N SER A 107 2.25 -9.81 -2.34
CA SER A 107 3.46 -10.08 -1.57
C SER A 107 4.72 -9.62 -2.28
N ASN A 108 4.83 -9.83 -3.61
CA ASN A 108 6.10 -9.74 -4.32
C ASN A 108 6.15 -8.71 -5.45
N HIS A 109 4.99 -8.27 -5.98
CA HIS A 109 4.98 -7.55 -7.24
C HIS A 109 4.29 -6.18 -7.21
N TYR A 110 3.51 -5.89 -6.16
CA TYR A 110 2.75 -4.65 -6.07
C TYR A 110 2.98 -3.89 -4.78
N GLU A 111 2.90 -2.56 -4.88
CA GLU A 111 3.07 -1.64 -3.77
C GLU A 111 1.76 -1.45 -3.02
N ILE A 112 1.67 -1.94 -1.78
CA ILE A 112 0.47 -1.82 -0.96
C ILE A 112 0.65 -1.02 0.34
N HIS A 113 1.86 -0.50 0.59
CA HIS A 113 2.15 0.34 1.77
C HIS A 113 1.72 1.78 1.62
N GLN A 114 1.45 2.23 0.40
CA GLN A 114 1.04 3.59 0.11
C GLN A 114 -0.02 3.58 -0.97
N ALA A 115 -1.21 4.08 -0.63
CA ALA A 115 -2.29 4.21 -1.58
C ALA A 115 -1.95 5.26 -2.65
N ASN A 116 -2.40 5.02 -3.88
CA ASN A 116 -2.19 5.90 -5.00
C ASN A 116 -3.49 6.58 -5.45
N ARG A 117 -3.34 7.70 -6.15
CA ARG A 117 -4.45 8.47 -6.69
C ARG A 117 -5.29 7.70 -7.71
N LYS A 118 -4.67 6.81 -8.48
CA LYS A 118 -5.32 6.02 -9.52
C LYS A 118 -6.39 5.11 -8.91
N PHE A 119 -6.08 4.45 -7.79
CA PHE A 119 -7.04 3.61 -7.09
C PHE A 119 -8.22 4.44 -6.54
N VAL A 120 -7.95 5.56 -5.84
CA VAL A 120 -9.03 6.42 -5.33
C VAL A 120 -9.90 6.96 -6.47
N ALA A 121 -9.31 7.32 -7.61
CA ALA A 121 -10.06 7.75 -8.78
C ALA A 121 -10.95 6.63 -9.35
N SER A 122 -10.52 5.37 -9.31
CA SER A 122 -11.30 4.22 -9.78
C SER A 122 -12.54 3.94 -8.92
N ILE A 123 -12.55 4.36 -7.66
CA ILE A 123 -13.70 4.25 -6.76
C ILE A 123 -14.92 4.97 -7.34
N GLY A 124 -14.73 6.12 -8.00
CA GLY A 124 -15.82 6.85 -8.65
C GLY A 124 -16.54 6.05 -9.72
N ALA A 125 -15.83 5.20 -10.44
CA ALA A 125 -16.46 4.32 -11.43
C ALA A 125 -17.37 3.27 -10.77
N LYS A 126 -17.04 2.81 -9.56
CA LYS A 126 -17.90 1.89 -8.79
C LYS A 126 -19.17 2.60 -8.31
N PHE A 127 -19.10 3.85 -7.86
CA PHE A 127 -20.29 4.63 -7.52
C PHE A 127 -21.18 4.89 -8.72
N ALA A 128 -20.60 5.17 -9.90
CA ALA A 128 -21.35 5.43 -11.13
C ALA A 128 -22.00 4.15 -11.70
N SER A 129 -21.42 2.98 -11.47
CA SER A 129 -21.92 1.68 -11.94
C SER A 129 -22.93 1.03 -10.97
N ALA A 130 -22.88 1.41 -9.70
CA ALA A 130 -23.90 1.00 -8.74
C ALA A 130 -25.22 1.65 -9.18
N ASP A 131 -26.14 0.85 -9.69
CA ASP A 131 -27.44 1.34 -10.10
C ASP A 131 -28.05 2.11 -8.94
N SER A 132 -28.34 3.39 -9.17
CA SER A 132 -28.87 4.31 -8.15
C SER A 132 -30.14 3.80 -7.46
N THR A 133 -30.76 2.77 -8.01
CA THR A 133 -31.93 2.09 -7.48
C THR A 133 -31.61 1.18 -6.29
N GLU A 134 -30.48 0.47 -6.30
CA GLU A 134 -30.11 -0.39 -5.17
C GLU A 134 -29.59 0.39 -3.96
N ILE A 135 -28.87 1.48 -4.19
CA ILE A 135 -28.39 2.37 -3.11
C ILE A 135 -29.54 3.10 -2.40
N ARG A 136 -30.66 3.35 -3.09
CA ARG A 136 -31.85 3.96 -2.50
C ARG A 136 -32.56 3.08 -1.48
N ILE A 137 -32.39 1.76 -1.54
CA ILE A 137 -33.13 0.81 -0.70
C ILE A 137 -32.45 0.57 0.66
N VAL A 138 -31.15 0.82 0.81
CA VAL A 138 -30.40 0.36 1.97
C VAL A 138 -30.37 1.35 3.14
N LYS A 139 -30.68 2.64 2.95
CA LYS A 139 -30.79 3.58 4.09
C LYS A 139 -32.23 3.77 4.56
N ARG A 140 -32.74 2.77 5.24
CA ARG A 140 -33.89 2.94 6.12
C ARG A 140 -33.46 3.76 7.33
N GLN A 141 -33.77 5.05 7.31
CA GLN A 141 -33.58 5.88 8.49
C GLN A 141 -34.58 5.43 9.56
N ARG A 142 -34.11 4.92 10.68
CA ARG A 142 -34.93 4.77 11.88
C ARG A 142 -35.28 6.16 12.38
N VAL A 143 -36.50 6.58 12.14
CA VAL A 143 -37.04 7.78 12.78
C VAL A 143 -37.54 7.34 14.13
N MET A 144 -36.83 7.71 15.20
CA MET A 144 -37.36 7.61 16.56
C MET A 144 -38.33 8.78 16.77
N VAL A 145 -39.60 8.48 16.85
CA VAL A 145 -40.60 9.46 17.30
C VAL A 145 -40.73 9.27 18.81
N ASP A 146 -40.26 10.23 19.56
CA ASP A 146 -40.53 10.29 21.00
C ASP A 146 -41.99 10.67 21.21
N SER A 147 -42.80 9.65 21.51
CA SER A 147 -44.24 9.82 21.85
C SER A 147 -44.48 10.04 23.33
N GLY A 148 -43.45 10.45 24.09
CA GLY A 148 -43.52 10.70 25.54
C GLY A 148 -43.58 9.43 26.40
N ASP A 149 -43.72 8.24 25.80
CA ASP A 149 -43.65 6.95 26.45
C ASP A 149 -42.81 5.96 25.60
N ARG A 150 -41.54 6.28 25.48
CA ARG A 150 -40.38 5.44 25.19
C ARG A 150 -40.47 4.45 24.04
N THR A 151 -39.89 4.90 22.91
CA THR A 151 -39.36 4.06 21.82
C THR A 151 -40.34 3.17 21.10
N MET A 152 -40.98 3.72 20.07
CA MET A 152 -41.55 2.87 19.01
C MET A 152 -40.51 2.63 17.93
N ASP A 153 -40.10 1.37 17.78
CA ASP A 153 -39.27 0.89 16.69
C ASP A 153 -40.15 0.67 15.47
N TRP A 154 -40.07 1.56 14.47
CA TRP A 154 -40.81 1.37 13.21
C TRP A 154 -39.96 0.57 12.26
N SER A 155 -40.24 -0.72 12.14
CA SER A 155 -39.70 -1.51 11.04
C SER A 155 -40.68 -1.44 9.85
N TRP A 156 -40.24 -0.78 8.79
CA TRP A 156 -40.98 -0.75 7.54
C TRP A 156 -40.59 -1.94 6.67
N SER A 157 -41.57 -2.74 6.23
CA SER A 157 -41.37 -3.83 5.30
C SER A 157 -42.09 -3.58 3.95
N GLY A 158 -42.39 -2.32 3.64
CA GLY A 158 -43.32 -1.96 2.59
C GLY A 158 -42.76 -1.90 1.19
N GLN A 159 -43.63 -2.13 0.23
CA GLN A 159 -43.50 -1.74 -1.16
C GLN A 159 -43.79 -0.24 -1.28
N ASP A 160 -43.36 0.38 -2.39
CA ASP A 160 -43.31 1.82 -2.63
C ASP A 160 -44.60 2.63 -2.47
N ASP A 161 -45.75 1.95 -2.26
CA ASP A 161 -47.07 2.59 -2.26
C ASP A 161 -47.64 2.89 -0.86
N ASP A 162 -46.94 2.60 0.22
CA ASP A 162 -47.43 2.66 1.59
C ASP A 162 -46.88 3.80 2.44
N TYR A 163 -46.60 4.95 1.88
CA TYR A 163 -46.19 6.14 2.68
C TYR A 163 -47.45 6.78 3.33
N PRO A 164 -47.36 7.16 4.62
CA PRO A 164 -48.40 7.95 5.25
C PRO A 164 -48.65 9.25 4.49
N GLU A 165 -49.92 9.65 4.38
CA GLU A 165 -50.30 10.88 3.72
C GLU A 165 -49.56 12.09 4.36
N GLY A 166 -48.78 12.80 3.58
CA GLY A 166 -47.91 13.91 4.06
C GLY A 166 -46.43 13.56 4.35
N PHE A 167 -46.04 12.29 4.16
CA PHE A 167 -44.62 11.93 4.24
C PHE A 167 -43.89 12.40 2.98
N ILE A 168 -43.02 13.39 3.14
CA ILE A 168 -42.07 13.78 2.10
C ILE A 168 -40.77 13.04 2.41
N PRO A 169 -40.39 12.01 1.63
CA PRO A 169 -39.09 11.40 1.82
C PRO A 169 -38.03 12.47 1.56
N THR A 170 -37.33 12.87 2.60
CA THR A 170 -36.18 13.75 2.43
C THR A 170 -35.09 12.93 1.76
N LEU A 171 -35.03 13.02 0.45
CA LEU A 171 -33.96 12.50 -0.40
C LEU A 171 -32.69 13.28 -0.13
N THR A 172 -32.00 13.03 0.95
CA THR A 172 -30.61 13.48 1.10
C THR A 172 -29.92 12.80 2.27
N SER A 173 -29.49 11.59 2.05
CA SER A 173 -28.21 11.24 2.61
C SER A 173 -27.39 10.69 1.45
N ILE A 174 -26.62 11.54 0.81
CA ILE A 174 -25.52 11.13 -0.05
C ILE A 174 -24.68 10.18 0.80
N ASP A 175 -24.25 9.07 0.24
CA ASP A 175 -23.41 8.14 0.94
C ASP A 175 -22.13 8.88 1.41
N PRO A 176 -21.78 8.87 2.69
CA PRO A 176 -20.58 9.56 3.18
C PRO A 176 -19.32 9.20 2.38
N ALA A 177 -19.23 7.97 1.88
CA ALA A 177 -18.15 7.53 1.00
C ALA A 177 -18.21 8.24 -0.37
N GLN A 178 -19.40 8.43 -0.93
CA GLN A 178 -19.56 9.19 -2.16
C GLN A 178 -19.25 10.68 -1.97
N GLU A 179 -19.71 11.31 -0.88
CA GLU A 179 -19.37 12.71 -0.54
C GLU A 179 -17.85 12.88 -0.41
N LEU A 180 -17.20 11.94 0.30
CA LEU A 180 -15.75 11.95 0.44
C LEU A 180 -15.09 11.89 -0.95
N TRP A 181 -15.49 10.93 -1.79
CA TRP A 181 -14.93 10.77 -3.12
C TRP A 181 -15.14 12.04 -3.99
N GLU A 182 -16.33 12.63 -3.97
CA GLU A 182 -16.63 13.85 -4.72
C GLU A 182 -15.74 15.03 -4.27
N SER A 183 -15.54 15.19 -2.96
CA SER A 183 -14.67 16.23 -2.41
C SER A 183 -13.21 16.05 -2.81
N LEU A 184 -12.72 14.80 -2.79
CA LEU A 184 -11.34 14.46 -3.17
C LEU A 184 -11.12 14.58 -4.68
N SER A 185 -12.12 14.24 -5.49
CA SER A 185 -12.01 14.32 -6.95
C SER A 185 -12.05 15.75 -7.48
N ALA A 186 -12.67 16.66 -6.73
CA ALA A 186 -12.80 18.08 -7.09
C ALA A 186 -11.54 18.91 -6.75
N ASP A 187 -10.68 18.46 -5.85
CA ASP A 187 -9.52 19.23 -5.37
C ASP A 187 -8.26 18.35 -5.31
N ASP A 188 -7.30 18.65 -6.18
CA ASP A 188 -6.02 17.95 -6.26
C ASP A 188 -5.23 17.99 -4.95
N LYS A 189 -5.30 19.13 -4.24
CA LYS A 189 -4.62 19.28 -2.96
C LYS A 189 -5.29 18.45 -1.86
N ALA A 190 -6.62 18.44 -1.82
CA ALA A 190 -7.37 17.60 -0.88
C ALA A 190 -7.04 16.12 -1.10
N MET A 191 -6.93 15.67 -2.35
CA MET A 191 -6.53 14.31 -2.69
C MET A 191 -5.10 14.00 -2.23
N GLU A 192 -4.14 14.91 -2.44
CA GLU A 192 -2.76 14.75 -1.99
C GLU A 192 -2.68 14.67 -0.46
N ASP A 193 -3.35 15.60 0.24
CA ASP A 193 -3.41 15.64 1.70
C ASP A 193 -4.12 14.38 2.27
N TYR A 194 -5.15 13.88 1.60
CA TYR A 194 -5.85 12.65 1.97
C TYR A 194 -4.93 11.41 1.86
N LEU A 195 -4.20 11.28 0.75
CA LEU A 195 -3.32 10.14 0.51
C LEU A 195 -2.06 10.16 1.39
N TRP A 196 -1.75 11.30 2.02
CA TRP A 196 -0.57 11.40 2.85
C TRP A 196 -0.60 10.42 4.04
N GLY A 197 0.32 9.46 4.03
CA GLY A 197 0.46 8.45 5.09
C GLY A 197 -0.62 7.37 5.12
N ARG A 198 -1.52 7.32 4.12
CA ARG A 198 -2.51 6.26 3.97
C ARG A 198 -1.99 5.11 3.12
N ASP A 199 -2.29 3.92 3.55
CA ASP A 199 -2.21 2.69 2.75
C ASP A 199 -3.60 2.30 2.21
N TYR A 200 -3.65 1.19 1.48
CA TYR A 200 -4.91 0.75 0.88
C TYR A 200 -5.95 0.26 1.90
N ILE A 201 -5.54 -0.22 3.08
CA ILE A 201 -6.47 -0.58 4.15
C ILE A 201 -7.23 0.65 4.63
N ASP A 202 -6.51 1.78 4.81
CA ASP A 202 -7.13 3.04 5.22
C ASP A 202 -8.17 3.50 4.20
N VAL A 203 -7.81 3.46 2.92
CA VAL A 203 -8.72 3.85 1.83
C VAL A 203 -9.94 2.91 1.75
N LEU A 204 -9.71 1.59 1.79
CA LEU A 204 -10.79 0.61 1.74
C LEU A 204 -11.74 0.73 2.96
N ASN A 205 -11.21 1.07 4.13
CA ASN A 205 -12.03 1.32 5.32
C ASN A 205 -12.88 2.60 5.19
N ASP A 206 -12.31 3.68 4.62
CA ASP A 206 -13.02 4.95 4.43
C ASP A 206 -14.17 4.81 3.40
N PHE A 207 -13.97 4.03 2.35
CA PHE A 207 -14.94 3.87 1.27
C PHE A 207 -15.83 2.62 1.38
N GLY A 208 -15.47 1.69 2.25
CA GLY A 208 -16.19 0.44 2.44
C GLY A 208 -16.03 -0.55 1.28
N HIS A 209 -16.88 -1.58 1.32
CA HIS A 209 -16.81 -2.67 0.36
C HIS A 209 -17.51 -2.31 -0.96
N LEU A 210 -16.72 -2.02 -1.99
CA LEU A 210 -17.20 -1.54 -3.30
C LEU A 210 -17.23 -2.63 -4.39
N GLY A 211 -17.08 -3.90 -4.01
CA GLY A 211 -17.11 -5.03 -4.94
C GLY A 211 -15.97 -5.02 -5.96
N PHE A 212 -14.78 -4.56 -5.57
CA PHE A 212 -13.57 -4.76 -6.36
C PHE A 212 -13.21 -6.24 -6.34
N THR A 213 -12.89 -6.80 -7.50
CA THR A 213 -12.21 -8.10 -7.60
C THR A 213 -10.71 -7.92 -7.32
N GLY A 214 -9.99 -9.03 -7.07
CA GLY A 214 -8.53 -8.98 -6.97
C GLY A 214 -7.89 -8.40 -8.24
N GLN A 215 -8.43 -8.74 -9.43
CA GLN A 215 -7.95 -8.18 -10.69
C GLN A 215 -8.20 -6.68 -10.80
N ASP A 216 -9.42 -6.20 -10.47
CA ASP A 216 -9.71 -4.76 -10.47
C ASP A 216 -8.72 -3.99 -9.60
N PHE A 217 -8.37 -4.55 -8.44
CA PHE A 217 -7.41 -3.94 -7.51
C PHE A 217 -6.00 -3.89 -8.10
N VAL A 218 -5.48 -5.03 -8.55
CA VAL A 218 -4.14 -5.15 -9.14
C VAL A 218 -3.96 -4.22 -10.33
N ASP A 219 -4.99 -4.01 -11.15
CA ASP A 219 -4.95 -3.10 -12.30
C ASP A 219 -4.81 -1.62 -11.91
N GLN A 220 -5.15 -1.25 -10.68
CA GLN A 220 -5.14 0.15 -10.22
C GLN A 220 -3.93 0.51 -9.35
N ILE A 221 -3.22 -0.47 -8.81
CA ILE A 221 -2.11 -0.23 -7.90
C ILE A 221 -0.76 -0.21 -8.62
N ASP A 222 0.23 0.43 -8.00
CA ASP A 222 1.56 0.55 -8.58
C ASP A 222 2.37 -0.75 -8.38
N ARG A 223 3.30 -1.00 -9.29
CA ARG A 223 4.26 -2.09 -9.15
C ARG A 223 5.22 -1.81 -8.01
N LEU A 224 5.60 -2.86 -7.32
CA LEU A 224 6.65 -2.81 -6.31
C LEU A 224 7.97 -2.34 -6.94
N LYS A 225 8.63 -1.38 -6.27
CA LYS A 225 9.90 -0.81 -6.73
C LYS A 225 10.97 -1.01 -5.67
N PRO A 226 12.22 -1.31 -6.07
CA PRO A 226 13.32 -1.35 -5.11
C PRO A 226 13.51 0.01 -4.44
N ARG A 227 13.92 -0.02 -3.18
CA ARG A 227 14.34 1.17 -2.43
C ARG A 227 15.84 1.30 -2.48
N LEU A 228 16.34 2.48 -2.82
CA LEU A 228 17.76 2.76 -2.96
C LEU A 228 18.36 3.15 -1.62
N TYR A 229 19.47 2.53 -1.28
CA TYR A 229 20.27 2.81 -0.11
C TYR A 229 21.71 3.12 -0.52
N SER A 230 22.26 4.21 0.00
CA SER A 230 23.68 4.51 -0.22
C SER A 230 24.54 3.42 0.38
N ILE A 231 25.50 2.94 -0.41
CA ILE A 231 26.44 1.91 0.01
C ILE A 231 27.45 2.53 1.01
N ALA A 232 27.66 1.84 2.13
CA ALA A 232 28.54 2.27 3.22
C ALA A 232 29.87 1.49 3.29
N SER A 233 30.11 0.59 2.34
CA SER A 233 31.34 -0.22 2.24
C SER A 233 32.21 0.22 1.06
N SER A 234 33.45 -0.27 1.06
CA SER A 234 34.37 -0.19 -0.08
C SER A 234 34.66 -1.61 -0.59
N PRO A 235 34.53 -1.88 -1.89
CA PRO A 235 34.85 -3.19 -2.46
C PRO A 235 36.34 -3.53 -2.36
N ASP A 236 37.23 -2.51 -2.22
CA ASP A 236 38.66 -2.71 -2.03
C ASP A 236 38.97 -3.25 -0.63
N PHE A 237 38.12 -2.93 0.36
CA PHE A 237 38.32 -3.36 1.74
C PHE A 237 37.65 -4.72 2.00
N GLU A 238 36.43 -4.91 1.51
CA GLU A 238 35.65 -6.13 1.73
C GLU A 238 34.98 -6.54 0.40
N PRO A 239 35.74 -7.24 -0.47
CA PRO A 239 35.22 -7.69 -1.77
C PRO A 239 34.08 -8.68 -1.63
N GLY A 240 33.11 -8.63 -2.56
CA GLY A 240 31.98 -9.57 -2.61
C GLY A 240 30.84 -9.26 -1.64
N THR A 241 30.93 -8.18 -0.88
CA THR A 241 29.86 -7.75 0.04
C THR A 241 29.44 -6.30 -0.20
N VAL A 242 28.21 -5.98 0.19
CA VAL A 242 27.69 -4.60 0.27
C VAL A 242 27.13 -4.32 1.65
N HIS A 243 27.63 -3.26 2.29
CA HIS A 243 27.16 -2.81 3.58
C HIS A 243 26.23 -1.63 3.45
N LEU A 244 25.11 -1.67 4.18
CA LEU A 244 24.16 -0.58 4.30
C LEU A 244 24.02 -0.13 5.75
N THR A 245 23.77 1.18 5.91
CA THR A 245 23.31 1.76 7.18
C THR A 245 21.87 2.20 6.99
N VAL A 246 20.94 1.47 7.59
CA VAL A 246 19.51 1.60 7.35
C VAL A 246 18.78 2.16 8.57
N GLY A 247 18.23 3.36 8.44
CA GLY A 247 17.30 3.92 9.43
C GLY A 247 15.93 3.25 9.33
N ILE A 248 15.47 2.63 10.41
CA ILE A 248 14.19 1.93 10.41
C ILE A 248 13.06 2.92 10.62
N VAL A 249 12.05 2.84 9.77
CA VAL A 249 10.87 3.70 9.80
C VAL A 249 9.74 2.98 10.52
N ARG A 250 9.32 3.52 11.67
CA ARG A 250 8.13 3.08 12.41
C ARG A 250 7.34 4.32 12.80
N TYR A 251 6.02 4.29 12.59
CA TYR A 251 5.16 5.44 12.87
C TYR A 251 3.72 4.99 13.16
N GLU A 252 2.94 5.87 13.71
CA GLU A 252 1.49 5.70 13.83
C GLU A 252 0.79 6.52 12.75
N GLY A 253 -0.15 5.91 12.06
CA GLY A 253 -0.96 6.56 11.04
C GLY A 253 -2.34 5.94 10.96
N GLN A 254 -3.37 6.78 10.93
CA GLN A 254 -4.78 6.36 10.87
C GLN A 254 -5.16 5.34 11.99
N GLY A 255 -4.63 5.56 13.20
CA GLY A 255 -4.88 4.70 14.37
C GLY A 255 -4.19 3.33 14.33
N ARG A 256 -3.28 3.09 13.38
CA ARG A 256 -2.53 1.83 13.24
C ARG A 256 -1.03 2.07 13.33
N ALA A 257 -0.32 1.11 13.94
CA ALA A 257 1.14 1.06 13.87
C ALA A 257 1.56 0.65 12.45
N LYS A 258 2.46 1.42 11.85
CA LYS A 258 2.97 1.21 10.50
C LYS A 258 4.49 1.16 10.48
N THR A 259 5.04 0.39 9.55
CA THR A 259 6.47 0.30 9.29
C THR A 259 6.77 0.65 7.84
N GLY A 260 7.96 1.17 7.58
CA GLY A 260 8.39 1.35 6.20
C GLY A 260 8.58 0.00 5.50
N LEU A 261 8.16 -0.12 4.26
CA LEU A 261 8.16 -1.36 3.49
C LEU A 261 9.50 -2.11 3.57
N THR A 262 10.56 -1.53 3.01
CA THR A 262 11.89 -2.18 2.96
C THR A 262 12.59 -2.12 4.31
N THR A 263 12.42 -1.05 5.08
CA THR A 263 13.07 -0.94 6.38
C THR A 263 12.49 -1.92 7.39
N GLY A 264 11.17 -2.14 7.39
CA GLY A 264 10.51 -3.17 8.18
C GLY A 264 10.87 -4.59 7.69
N TYR A 265 10.98 -4.79 6.37
CA TYR A 265 11.47 -6.06 5.81
C TYR A 265 12.85 -6.40 6.35
N LEU A 266 13.81 -5.50 6.22
CA LEU A 266 15.18 -5.72 6.68
C LEU A 266 15.29 -5.84 8.21
N ALA A 267 14.47 -5.13 8.97
CA ALA A 267 14.54 -5.14 10.43
C ALA A 267 13.92 -6.39 11.05
N ASP A 268 12.80 -6.83 10.51
CA ASP A 268 11.93 -7.77 11.24
C ASP A 268 11.78 -9.12 10.55
N ARG A 269 12.14 -9.22 9.24
CA ARG A 269 11.81 -10.40 8.43
C ARG A 269 12.99 -11.01 7.68
N VAL A 270 14.15 -10.39 7.73
CA VAL A 270 15.39 -10.90 7.12
C VAL A 270 16.41 -11.16 8.23
N PRO A 271 16.41 -12.35 8.86
CA PRO A 271 17.43 -12.72 9.81
C PRO A 271 18.78 -12.94 9.12
N GLU A 272 19.85 -12.96 9.92
CA GLU A 272 21.20 -13.29 9.41
C GLU A 272 21.21 -14.71 8.83
N GLY A 273 21.88 -14.87 7.70
CA GLY A 273 22.03 -16.16 7.00
C GLY A 273 20.86 -16.55 6.11
N THR A 274 20.00 -15.58 5.75
CA THR A 274 18.90 -15.77 4.80
C THR A 274 19.05 -14.91 3.56
#